data_57097c2e62c826ea54356e0e0294fc08
#
_entry.id   57097c2e62c826ea54356e0e0294fc08
#
_cell.length_a   1.000
_cell.length_b   1.000
_cell.length_c   1.000
_cell.angle_alpha   90.00
_cell.angle_beta   90.00
_cell.angle_gamma   90.00
#
_symmetry.space_group_name_H-M   'P 1'
#
loop_
_entity.id
_entity.type
_entity.pdbx_description
1 polymer ?
#
loop_
_entity_poly.entity_id
_entity_poly.type
_entity_poly.pdbx_seq_one_letter_code
_entity_poly.pdbx_strand_id
1 'polypeptide(L)'
;EVINVSGQVVAPGFIDLHSHTPTPLGQRYQALDGVTTALELEAGAYPVAALERFVDGRPAINFGASVSLLAARLLVKQGIEKPHLLSGIDFVAARPTFTEPLTAAELESLREHLARGLAGGGLGIGLLFDYLRTAVGPEELNVVFATAAEYQAPVFVHIRRELPGDAAGLAEMIELARRHRAPLHVCHLNA
;
A
#
# COMPACT_ATOMS: atom_id res chain seq x y z
N GLU A 1 8.29 -20.34 33.71
CA GLU A 1 8.21 -21.47 32.77
C GLU A 1 9.52 -21.56 31.98
N VAL A 2 10.07 -22.77 31.82
CA VAL A 2 11.27 -23.01 31.02
C VAL A 2 10.89 -23.88 29.84
N ILE A 3 11.20 -23.40 28.61
CA ILE A 3 10.94 -24.14 27.37
C ILE A 3 12.25 -24.76 26.90
N ASN A 4 12.26 -26.11 26.74
CA ASN A 4 13.42 -26.83 26.21
C ASN A 4 13.44 -26.66 24.67
N VAL A 5 14.47 -26.02 24.16
CA VAL A 5 14.70 -25.78 22.72
C VAL A 5 15.95 -26.49 22.20
N SER A 6 16.39 -27.58 22.86
CA SER A 6 17.56 -28.36 22.45
C SER A 6 17.43 -28.83 21.01
N GLY A 7 18.44 -28.53 20.17
CA GLY A 7 18.45 -28.90 18.76
C GLY A 7 17.65 -27.93 17.85
N GLN A 8 17.10 -26.86 18.38
CA GLN A 8 16.36 -25.83 17.63
C GLN A 8 17.13 -24.52 17.57
N VAL A 9 16.81 -23.69 16.62
CA VAL A 9 17.29 -22.31 16.52
C VAL A 9 16.20 -21.38 17.06
N VAL A 10 16.54 -20.53 18.03
CA VAL A 10 15.66 -19.48 18.51
C VAL A 10 16.03 -18.18 17.81
N ALA A 11 15.09 -17.56 17.14
CA ALA A 11 15.27 -16.32 16.39
C ALA A 11 14.10 -15.36 16.67
N PRO A 12 14.26 -14.04 16.42
CA PRO A 12 13.12 -13.13 16.33
C PRO A 12 12.12 -13.61 15.27
N GLY A 13 10.83 -13.33 15.47
CA GLY A 13 9.81 -13.62 14.48
C GLY A 13 10.00 -12.75 13.21
N PHE A 14 9.57 -13.27 12.07
CA PHE A 14 9.67 -12.58 10.79
C PHE A 14 8.71 -11.39 10.73
N ILE A 15 9.13 -10.36 9.98
CA ILE A 15 8.30 -9.23 9.59
C ILE A 15 8.04 -9.37 8.10
N ASP A 16 6.78 -9.67 7.74
CA ASP A 16 6.33 -9.74 6.35
C ASP A 16 5.92 -8.34 5.89
N LEU A 17 6.66 -7.78 4.93
CA LEU A 17 6.43 -6.43 4.39
C LEU A 17 5.47 -6.42 3.19
N HIS A 18 4.99 -7.58 2.74
CA HIS A 18 4.15 -7.70 1.55
C HIS A 18 3.03 -8.72 1.77
N SER A 19 2.02 -8.33 2.53
CA SER A 19 0.91 -9.20 2.90
C SER A 19 -0.43 -8.59 2.52
N HIS A 20 -1.23 -9.33 1.73
CA HIS A 20 -2.58 -8.91 1.33
C HIS A 20 -3.69 -9.68 2.05
N THR A 21 -3.37 -10.37 3.12
CA THR A 21 -4.31 -11.25 3.84
C THR A 21 -4.47 -10.88 5.31
N PRO A 22 -4.90 -9.64 5.64
CA PRO A 22 -5.11 -9.22 7.03
C PRO A 22 -6.38 -9.83 7.62
N THR A 23 -6.56 -11.15 7.46
CA THR A 23 -7.72 -11.89 8.00
C THR A 23 -7.28 -12.78 9.16
N PRO A 24 -8.19 -13.15 10.09
CA PRO A 24 -7.84 -14.03 11.20
C PRO A 24 -7.21 -15.36 10.74
N LEU A 25 -7.71 -15.92 9.63
CA LEU A 25 -7.17 -17.14 9.07
C LEU A 25 -5.77 -16.92 8.45
N GLY A 26 -5.60 -15.86 7.66
CA GLY A 26 -4.32 -15.48 7.06
C GLY A 26 -3.24 -15.27 8.13
N GLN A 27 -3.55 -14.50 9.16
CA GLN A 27 -2.62 -14.26 10.28
C GLN A 27 -2.24 -15.52 11.04
N ARG A 28 -3.17 -16.50 11.19
CA ARG A 28 -2.84 -17.80 11.82
C ARG A 28 -1.84 -18.59 11.00
N TYR A 29 -2.00 -18.64 9.67
CA TYR A 29 -1.03 -19.30 8.80
C TYR A 29 0.33 -18.61 8.85
N GLN A 30 0.36 -17.29 8.80
CA GLN A 30 1.60 -16.51 8.93
C GLN A 30 2.28 -16.77 10.29
N ALA A 31 1.53 -16.83 11.38
CA ALA A 31 2.08 -17.15 12.70
C ALA A 31 2.68 -18.56 12.76
N LEU A 32 2.09 -19.55 12.08
CA LEU A 32 2.62 -20.90 11.98
C LEU A 32 3.94 -20.96 11.19
N ASP A 33 4.14 -20.03 10.24
CA ASP A 33 5.40 -19.87 9.50
C ASP A 33 6.43 -18.99 10.23
N GLY A 34 6.13 -18.57 11.47
CA GLY A 34 7.03 -17.76 12.28
C GLY A 34 6.96 -16.26 12.03
N VAL A 35 5.96 -15.77 11.28
CA VAL A 35 5.70 -14.34 11.12
C VAL A 35 5.04 -13.79 12.37
N THR A 36 5.56 -12.70 12.90
CA THR A 36 5.03 -12.00 14.08
C THR A 36 4.49 -10.61 13.78
N THR A 37 4.78 -10.11 12.57
CA THR A 37 4.27 -8.83 12.07
C THR A 37 4.03 -8.97 10.57
N ALA A 38 2.81 -8.68 10.10
CA ALA A 38 2.48 -8.66 8.68
C ALA A 38 1.94 -7.29 8.28
N LEU A 39 2.52 -6.70 7.23
CA LEU A 39 2.22 -5.34 6.81
C LEU A 39 1.63 -5.32 5.39
N GLU A 40 0.51 -4.63 5.24
CA GLU A 40 -0.15 -4.34 3.97
C GLU A 40 0.40 -3.04 3.39
N LEU A 41 1.57 -3.10 2.76
CA LEU A 41 2.28 -1.88 2.34
C LEU A 41 2.04 -1.51 0.87
N GLU A 42 1.91 -2.48 -0.02
CA GLU A 42 1.74 -2.23 -1.46
C GLU A 42 0.35 -1.67 -1.78
N ALA A 43 -0.69 -2.40 -1.42
CA ALA A 43 -2.06 -1.98 -1.70
C ALA A 43 -2.60 -1.01 -0.65
N GLY A 44 -2.18 -1.17 0.59
CA GLY A 44 -2.58 -0.32 1.69
C GLY A 44 -4.06 -0.40 2.06
N ALA A 45 -4.48 0.50 2.94
CA ALA A 45 -5.86 0.70 3.33
C ALA A 45 -6.19 2.21 3.42
N TYR A 46 -7.47 2.58 3.19
CA TYR A 46 -7.94 3.94 3.45
C TYR A 46 -9.42 3.99 3.85
N PRO A 47 -9.78 4.60 5.00
CA PRO A 47 -8.85 5.04 6.05
C PRO A 47 -8.07 3.85 6.63
N VAL A 48 -6.83 4.07 7.08
CA VAL A 48 -5.93 2.99 7.54
C VAL A 48 -6.54 2.19 8.69
N ALA A 49 -7.24 2.86 9.61
CA ALA A 49 -7.94 2.21 10.73
C ALA A 49 -9.01 1.19 10.28
N ALA A 50 -9.48 1.26 9.04
CA ALA A 50 -10.43 0.27 8.52
C ALA A 50 -9.82 -1.14 8.38
N LEU A 51 -8.49 -1.26 8.41
CA LEU A 51 -7.81 -2.57 8.40
C LEU A 51 -8.20 -3.44 9.60
N GLU A 52 -8.48 -2.81 10.76
CA GLU A 52 -8.92 -3.52 11.98
C GLU A 52 -10.17 -4.36 11.75
N ARG A 53 -11.05 -3.98 10.83
CA ARG A 53 -12.28 -4.72 10.52
C ARG A 53 -12.00 -6.09 9.91
N PHE A 54 -10.85 -6.26 9.24
CA PHE A 54 -10.47 -7.50 8.58
C PHE A 54 -9.81 -8.49 9.54
N VAL A 55 -9.24 -8.01 10.66
CA VAL A 55 -8.63 -8.87 11.70
C VAL A 55 -9.62 -9.26 12.82
N ASP A 56 -10.88 -8.85 12.71
CA ASP A 56 -11.97 -9.19 13.65
C ASP A 56 -11.62 -8.85 15.12
N GLY A 57 -10.92 -7.74 15.34
CA GLY A 57 -10.57 -7.20 16.67
C GLY A 57 -9.63 -8.09 17.52
N ARG A 58 -9.18 -9.25 17.00
CA ARG A 58 -8.27 -10.18 17.70
C ARG A 58 -7.15 -10.65 16.79
N PRO A 59 -6.18 -9.78 16.47
CA PRO A 59 -5.06 -10.15 15.62
C PRO A 59 -4.22 -11.24 16.29
N ALA A 60 -3.77 -12.23 15.51
CA ALA A 60 -2.85 -13.27 15.96
C ALA A 60 -1.40 -12.80 15.95
N ILE A 61 -1.10 -11.79 15.13
CA ILE A 61 0.21 -11.16 14.97
C ILE A 61 0.04 -9.65 14.87
N ASN A 62 1.13 -8.88 14.99
CA ASN A 62 1.09 -7.45 14.72
C ASN A 62 0.74 -7.19 13.24
N PHE A 63 0.03 -6.11 12.98
CA PHE A 63 -0.35 -5.71 11.62
C PHE A 63 -0.31 -4.19 11.45
N GLY A 64 -0.25 -3.77 10.21
CA GLY A 64 -0.29 -2.35 9.83
C GLY A 64 -0.46 -2.20 8.33
N ALA A 65 -0.71 -0.98 7.87
CA ALA A 65 -0.85 -0.68 6.45
C ALA A 65 -0.25 0.67 6.07
N SER A 66 0.10 0.80 4.79
CA SER A 66 0.26 2.08 4.13
C SER A 66 -1.10 2.71 3.83
N VAL A 67 -1.11 3.98 3.44
CA VAL A 67 -2.28 4.65 2.88
C VAL A 67 -2.49 4.17 1.44
N SER A 68 -3.63 3.58 1.15
CA SER A 68 -3.96 3.08 -0.20
C SER A 68 -4.24 4.23 -1.17
N LEU A 69 -3.37 4.43 -2.17
CA LEU A 69 -3.67 5.36 -3.26
C LEU A 69 -4.95 4.95 -4.00
N LEU A 70 -5.12 3.66 -4.30
CA LEU A 70 -6.30 3.16 -5.00
C LEU A 70 -7.59 3.48 -4.25
N ALA A 71 -7.63 3.21 -2.94
CA ALA A 71 -8.83 3.47 -2.13
C ALA A 71 -9.12 4.98 -2.02
N ALA A 72 -8.09 5.80 -1.82
CA ALA A 72 -8.24 7.26 -1.80
C ALA A 72 -8.71 7.78 -3.18
N ARG A 73 -8.18 7.24 -4.28
CA ARG A 73 -8.55 7.62 -5.64
C ARG A 73 -10.00 7.22 -5.98
N LEU A 74 -10.46 6.02 -5.56
CA LEU A 74 -11.86 5.59 -5.71
C LEU A 74 -12.81 6.58 -5.02
N LEU A 75 -12.45 6.99 -3.83
CA LEU A 75 -13.25 7.96 -3.06
C LEU A 75 -13.28 9.33 -3.74
N VAL A 76 -12.12 9.87 -4.14
CA VAL A 76 -12.00 11.18 -4.78
C VAL A 76 -12.68 11.23 -6.14
N LYS A 77 -12.44 10.21 -6.98
CA LYS A 77 -12.96 10.20 -8.36
C LYS A 77 -14.45 9.91 -8.46
N GLN A 78 -14.98 9.07 -7.57
CA GLN A 78 -16.32 8.51 -7.71
C GLN A 78 -17.13 8.44 -6.42
N GLY A 79 -16.59 8.85 -5.28
CA GLY A 79 -17.25 8.69 -3.98
C GLY A 79 -17.39 7.24 -3.53
N ILE A 80 -16.59 6.33 -4.10
CA ILE A 80 -16.66 4.89 -3.79
C ILE A 80 -15.76 4.59 -2.59
N GLU A 81 -16.36 4.12 -1.50
CA GLU A 81 -15.65 3.70 -0.29
C GLU A 81 -15.29 2.21 -0.36
N LYS A 82 -14.02 1.93 -0.63
CA LYS A 82 -13.43 0.57 -0.63
C LYS A 82 -12.12 0.60 0.14
N PRO A 83 -12.16 0.41 1.46
CA PRO A 83 -11.00 0.68 2.31
C PRO A 83 -9.82 -0.27 2.09
N HIS A 84 -10.04 -1.43 1.50
CA HIS A 84 -9.01 -2.43 1.21
C HIS A 84 -9.39 -3.30 0.02
N LEU A 85 -8.44 -3.97 -0.62
CA LEU A 85 -8.69 -4.89 -1.74
C LEU A 85 -9.72 -5.97 -1.40
N LEU A 86 -9.70 -6.50 -0.17
CA LEU A 86 -10.67 -7.50 0.30
C LEU A 86 -12.12 -6.98 0.38
N SER A 87 -12.32 -5.67 0.28
CA SER A 87 -13.68 -5.10 0.20
C SER A 87 -14.40 -5.43 -1.11
N GLY A 88 -13.67 -5.99 -2.07
CA GLY A 88 -14.13 -6.23 -3.43
C GLY A 88 -14.31 -4.93 -4.21
N ILE A 89 -13.98 -4.93 -5.49
CA ILE A 89 -14.13 -3.79 -6.40
C ILE A 89 -15.01 -4.23 -7.57
N ASP A 90 -16.09 -3.51 -7.79
CA ASP A 90 -16.83 -3.60 -9.06
C ASP A 90 -16.06 -2.79 -10.11
N PHE A 91 -15.27 -3.47 -10.93
CA PHE A 91 -14.40 -2.84 -11.93
C PHE A 91 -15.19 -2.14 -13.04
N VAL A 92 -16.45 -2.52 -13.29
CA VAL A 92 -17.29 -1.83 -14.25
C VAL A 92 -17.71 -0.48 -13.70
N ALA A 93 -18.25 -0.45 -12.48
CA ALA A 93 -18.62 0.79 -11.80
C ALA A 93 -17.40 1.68 -11.50
N ALA A 94 -16.28 1.07 -11.15
CA ALA A 94 -15.02 1.77 -10.80
C ALA A 94 -14.17 2.16 -12.03
N ARG A 95 -14.61 1.89 -13.25
CA ARG A 95 -13.83 2.12 -14.47
C ARG A 95 -13.18 3.50 -14.56
N PRO A 96 -13.85 4.63 -14.28
CA PRO A 96 -13.21 5.96 -14.32
C PRO A 96 -11.96 6.08 -13.47
N THR A 97 -11.92 5.43 -12.29
CA THR A 97 -10.73 5.39 -11.43
C THR A 97 -9.52 4.79 -12.13
N PHE A 98 -9.72 3.82 -13.04
CA PHE A 98 -8.63 3.11 -13.73
C PHE A 98 -8.29 3.67 -15.10
N THR A 99 -9.12 4.56 -15.68
CA THR A 99 -8.97 5.00 -17.07
C THR A 99 -8.89 6.52 -17.24
N GLU A 100 -9.27 7.30 -16.24
CA GLU A 100 -9.34 8.76 -16.37
C GLU A 100 -8.38 9.45 -15.41
N PRO A 101 -7.65 10.49 -15.86
CA PRO A 101 -6.82 11.29 -14.95
C PRO A 101 -7.68 12.07 -13.96
N LEU A 102 -7.08 12.45 -12.85
CA LEU A 102 -7.70 13.37 -11.90
C LEU A 102 -7.59 14.81 -12.39
N THR A 103 -8.65 15.58 -12.15
CA THR A 103 -8.64 17.05 -12.34
C THR A 103 -7.80 17.73 -11.26
N ALA A 104 -7.48 19.01 -11.42
CA ALA A 104 -6.72 19.77 -10.43
C ALA A 104 -7.41 19.80 -9.05
N ALA A 105 -8.74 19.92 -9.00
CA ALA A 105 -9.51 19.86 -7.76
C ALA A 105 -9.49 18.49 -7.11
N GLU A 106 -9.57 17.41 -7.92
CA GLU A 106 -9.46 16.05 -7.44
C GLU A 106 -8.04 15.74 -6.93
N LEU A 107 -6.99 16.28 -7.57
CA LEU A 107 -5.59 16.13 -7.10
C LEU A 107 -5.39 16.79 -5.72
N GLU A 108 -5.96 17.97 -5.49
CA GLU A 108 -5.88 18.62 -4.18
C GLU A 108 -6.64 17.80 -3.12
N SER A 109 -7.84 17.30 -3.46
CA SER A 109 -8.59 16.40 -2.58
C SER A 109 -7.81 15.11 -2.28
N LEU A 110 -7.14 14.52 -3.30
CA LEU A 110 -6.28 13.36 -3.10
C LEU A 110 -5.14 13.66 -2.13
N ARG A 111 -4.45 14.81 -2.29
CA ARG A 111 -3.40 15.24 -1.37
C ARG A 111 -3.89 15.28 0.07
N GLU A 112 -5.06 15.88 0.31
CA GLU A 112 -5.66 15.93 1.65
C GLU A 112 -5.96 14.54 2.22
N HIS A 113 -6.49 13.64 1.40
CA HIS A 113 -6.77 12.26 1.83
C HIS A 113 -5.49 11.49 2.17
N LEU A 114 -4.42 11.61 1.36
CA LEU A 114 -3.13 10.99 1.62
C LEU A 114 -2.50 11.55 2.92
N ALA A 115 -2.49 12.87 3.07
CA ALA A 115 -1.99 13.53 4.28
C ALA A 115 -2.75 13.08 5.54
N ARG A 116 -4.08 13.02 5.45
CA ARG A 116 -4.94 12.54 6.55
C ARG A 116 -4.66 11.07 6.89
N GLY A 117 -4.43 10.23 5.88
CA GLY A 117 -4.10 8.82 6.07
C GLY A 117 -2.75 8.64 6.77
N LEU A 118 -1.72 9.41 6.38
CA LEU A 118 -0.41 9.40 7.01
C LEU A 118 -0.47 9.91 8.45
N ALA A 119 -1.15 11.04 8.69
CA ALA A 119 -1.38 11.57 10.03
C ALA A 119 -2.19 10.59 10.91
N GLY A 120 -3.03 9.76 10.32
CA GLY A 120 -3.83 8.72 10.97
C GLY A 120 -3.09 7.40 11.22
N GLY A 121 -1.76 7.35 11.05
CA GLY A 121 -0.94 6.18 11.36
C GLY A 121 -0.58 5.31 10.15
N GLY A 122 -0.81 5.78 8.92
CA GLY A 122 -0.32 5.12 7.71
C GLY A 122 1.20 5.03 7.68
N LEU A 123 1.73 3.84 7.41
CA LEU A 123 3.17 3.56 7.41
C LEU A 123 3.90 4.10 6.18
N GLY A 124 3.20 4.72 5.27
CA GLY A 124 3.65 5.27 4.00
C GLY A 124 2.49 5.33 3.02
N ILE A 125 2.77 5.48 1.72
CA ILE A 125 1.75 5.47 0.66
C ILE A 125 1.95 4.23 -0.20
N GLY A 126 0.91 3.41 -0.34
CA GLY A 126 0.88 2.23 -1.21
C GLY A 126 0.38 2.59 -2.60
N LEU A 127 1.16 2.23 -3.62
CA LEU A 127 0.94 2.58 -5.03
C LEU A 127 0.93 1.34 -5.92
N LEU A 128 -0.26 0.85 -6.26
CA LEU A 128 -0.50 -0.20 -7.25
C LEU A 128 -0.42 0.38 -8.68
N PHE A 129 0.77 0.84 -9.08
CA PHE A 129 0.91 1.70 -10.27
C PHE A 129 0.61 0.97 -11.57
N ASP A 130 0.98 -0.29 -11.72
CA ASP A 130 0.73 -1.04 -12.95
C ASP A 130 -0.78 -1.14 -13.26
N TYR A 131 -1.60 -1.31 -12.24
CA TYR A 131 -3.07 -1.36 -12.39
C TYR A 131 -3.69 0.01 -12.70
N LEU A 132 -3.01 1.10 -12.35
CA LEU A 132 -3.48 2.47 -12.54
C LEU A 132 -2.74 3.22 -13.67
N ARG A 133 -1.86 2.55 -14.39
CA ARG A 133 -0.91 3.16 -15.34
C ARG A 133 -1.53 4.02 -16.44
N THR A 134 -2.78 3.75 -16.83
CA THR A 134 -3.48 4.53 -17.85
C THR A 134 -4.14 5.79 -17.31
N ALA A 135 -4.38 5.85 -16.00
CA ALA A 135 -5.11 6.92 -15.34
C ALA A 135 -4.22 7.84 -14.52
N VAL A 136 -3.14 7.30 -13.92
CA VAL A 136 -2.21 8.05 -13.07
C VAL A 136 -1.10 8.65 -13.92
N GLY A 137 -1.14 9.97 -14.07
CA GLY A 137 -0.14 10.77 -14.80
C GLY A 137 0.92 11.39 -13.88
N PRO A 138 1.86 12.15 -14.50
CA PRO A 138 2.96 12.80 -13.77
C PRO A 138 2.50 13.75 -12.66
N GLU A 139 1.40 14.45 -12.85
CA GLU A 139 0.85 15.40 -11.87
C GLU A 139 0.42 14.67 -10.59
N GLU A 140 -0.27 13.54 -10.75
CA GLU A 140 -0.70 12.74 -9.60
C GLU A 140 0.48 12.08 -8.89
N LEU A 141 1.46 11.56 -9.63
CA LEU A 141 2.68 11.03 -9.06
C LEU A 141 3.46 12.09 -8.27
N ASN A 142 3.53 13.34 -8.78
CA ASN A 142 4.12 14.44 -8.04
C ASN A 142 3.38 14.71 -6.72
N VAL A 143 2.04 14.67 -6.70
CA VAL A 143 1.24 14.80 -5.47
C VAL A 143 1.59 13.67 -4.48
N VAL A 144 1.64 12.41 -4.94
CA VAL A 144 1.97 11.25 -4.10
C VAL A 144 3.35 11.42 -3.44
N PHE A 145 4.38 11.67 -4.26
CA PHE A 145 5.76 11.76 -3.76
C PHE A 145 6.01 13.02 -2.93
N ALA A 146 5.40 14.15 -3.27
CA ALA A 146 5.49 15.38 -2.47
C ALA A 146 4.85 15.18 -1.09
N THR A 147 3.66 14.57 -1.03
CA THR A 147 2.99 14.28 0.24
C THR A 147 3.79 13.27 1.08
N ALA A 148 4.32 12.21 0.47
CA ALA A 148 5.18 11.27 1.17
C ALA A 148 6.42 11.96 1.77
N ALA A 149 7.08 12.83 1.01
CA ALA A 149 8.25 13.59 1.47
C ALA A 149 7.92 14.54 2.63
N GLU A 150 6.79 15.25 2.59
CA GLU A 150 6.32 16.13 3.65
C GLU A 150 6.20 15.39 5.00
N TYR A 151 5.72 14.16 4.96
CA TYR A 151 5.56 13.30 6.14
C TYR A 151 6.77 12.41 6.43
N GLN A 152 7.86 12.53 5.68
CA GLN A 152 9.04 11.64 5.76
C GLN A 152 8.66 10.16 5.66
N ALA A 153 7.60 9.86 4.93
CA ALA A 153 7.03 8.54 4.77
C ALA A 153 7.47 7.88 3.46
N PRO A 154 7.67 6.55 3.41
CA PRO A 154 8.03 5.86 2.18
C PRO A 154 6.84 5.74 1.22
N VAL A 155 7.16 5.66 -0.08
CA VAL A 155 6.25 5.17 -1.11
C VAL A 155 6.56 3.70 -1.36
N PHE A 156 5.57 2.83 -1.19
CA PHE A 156 5.64 1.40 -1.50
C PHE A 156 5.00 1.17 -2.86
N VAL A 157 5.76 0.69 -3.84
CA VAL A 157 5.28 0.69 -5.22
C VAL A 157 5.33 -0.68 -5.89
N HIS A 158 4.21 -1.06 -6.48
CA HIS A 158 4.13 -2.00 -7.59
C HIS A 158 4.40 -1.20 -8.86
N ILE A 159 5.60 -1.30 -9.41
CA ILE A 159 6.02 -0.50 -10.59
C ILE A 159 5.21 -0.90 -11.83
N ARG A 160 4.97 0.07 -12.71
CA ARG A 160 4.40 -0.25 -14.03
C ARG A 160 5.44 -0.96 -14.90
N ARG A 161 4.96 -1.91 -15.70
CA ARG A 161 5.75 -2.63 -16.70
C ARG A 161 4.98 -2.72 -18.00
N GLU A 162 5.64 -2.49 -19.10
CA GLU A 162 5.07 -2.65 -20.42
C GLU A 162 5.49 -3.97 -21.07
N LEU A 163 6.74 -4.34 -20.88
CA LEU A 163 7.31 -5.59 -21.38
C LEU A 163 8.13 -6.29 -20.29
N PRO A 164 8.25 -7.63 -20.33
CA PRO A 164 9.15 -8.36 -19.44
C PRO A 164 10.59 -7.82 -19.52
N GLY A 165 11.18 -7.49 -18.37
CA GLY A 165 12.54 -6.94 -18.29
C GLY A 165 12.64 -5.44 -18.53
N ASP A 166 11.53 -4.72 -18.75
CA ASP A 166 11.54 -3.27 -18.87
C ASP A 166 11.83 -2.60 -17.52
N ALA A 167 12.92 -1.83 -17.47
CA ALA A 167 13.34 -1.08 -16.30
C ALA A 167 12.80 0.36 -16.27
N ALA A 168 12.03 0.80 -17.27
CA ALA A 168 11.55 2.19 -17.37
C ALA A 168 10.70 2.59 -16.18
N GLY A 169 9.80 1.73 -15.73
CA GLY A 169 8.98 1.98 -14.54
C GLY A 169 9.80 2.10 -13.26
N LEU A 170 10.86 1.33 -13.12
CA LEU A 170 11.79 1.46 -12.01
C LEU A 170 12.55 2.79 -12.06
N ALA A 171 13.09 3.17 -13.24
CA ALA A 171 13.80 4.42 -13.43
C ALA A 171 12.92 5.64 -13.13
N GLU A 172 11.65 5.61 -13.55
CA GLU A 172 10.66 6.64 -13.25
C GLU A 172 10.45 6.83 -11.74
N MET A 173 10.25 5.73 -11.00
CA MET A 173 10.05 5.79 -9.55
C MET A 173 11.31 6.29 -8.81
N ILE A 174 12.49 5.86 -9.23
CA ILE A 174 13.76 6.34 -8.68
C ILE A 174 13.91 7.87 -8.89
N GLU A 175 13.61 8.35 -10.10
CA GLU A 175 13.70 9.78 -10.40
C GLU A 175 12.73 10.62 -9.57
N LEU A 176 11.49 10.16 -9.40
CA LEU A 176 10.50 10.81 -8.54
C LEU A 176 10.94 10.84 -7.07
N ALA A 177 11.42 9.70 -6.57
CA ALA A 177 11.93 9.58 -5.21
C ALA A 177 13.09 10.55 -4.94
N ARG A 178 14.05 10.65 -5.89
CA ARG A 178 15.18 11.59 -5.80
C ARG A 178 14.72 13.05 -5.85
N ARG A 179 13.82 13.40 -6.78
CA ARG A 179 13.29 14.75 -6.96
C ARG A 179 12.60 15.26 -5.71
N HIS A 180 11.75 14.45 -5.11
CA HIS A 180 10.99 14.81 -3.92
C HIS A 180 11.71 14.49 -2.60
N ARG A 181 12.84 13.75 -2.65
CA ARG A 181 13.54 13.24 -1.45
C ARG A 181 12.64 12.36 -0.58
N ALA A 182 11.75 11.61 -1.22
CA ALA A 182 10.87 10.65 -0.55
C ALA A 182 11.55 9.26 -0.50
N PRO A 183 11.51 8.54 0.62
CA PRO A 183 11.95 7.15 0.65
C PRO A 183 11.11 6.29 -0.30
N LEU A 184 11.75 5.35 -0.99
CA LEU A 184 11.11 4.46 -1.96
C LEU A 184 11.37 3.01 -1.60
N HIS A 185 10.30 2.20 -1.60
CA HIS A 185 10.38 0.75 -1.52
C HIS A 185 9.69 0.14 -2.75
N VAL A 186 10.45 -0.58 -3.56
CA VAL A 186 9.90 -1.35 -4.68
C VAL A 186 9.51 -2.72 -4.16
N CYS A 187 8.21 -3.04 -4.21
CA CYS A 187 7.65 -4.20 -3.56
C CYS A 187 8.14 -5.52 -4.16
N HIS A 188 8.33 -5.56 -5.48
CA HIS A 188 8.91 -6.71 -6.20
C HIS A 188 9.40 -6.28 -7.58
N LEU A 189 10.49 -6.90 -8.04
CA LEU A 189 11.12 -6.65 -9.34
C LEU A 189 10.94 -7.80 -10.33
N ASN A 190 10.58 -8.97 -9.84
CA ASN A 190 10.57 -10.24 -10.57
C ASN A 190 9.16 -10.75 -10.90
N ALA A 191 8.16 -9.95 -10.67
CA ALA A 191 6.77 -10.33 -10.96
C ALA A 191 6.42 -10.15 -12.44
#